data_f5ea411f954471306f918696ab244c63
#
_entry.id   f5ea411f954471306f918696ab244c63
#
_cell.length_a   1.000
_cell.length_b   1.000
_cell.length_c   1.000
_cell.angle_alpha   90.00
_cell.angle_beta   90.00
_cell.angle_gamma   90.00
#
_symmetry.space_group_name_H-M   'P 1'
#
loop_
_entity.id
_entity.type
_entity.pdbx_description
1 polymer ?
#
loop_
_entity_poly.entity_id
_entity_poly.type
_entity_poly.pdbx_seq_one_letter_code
_entity_poly.pdbx_strand_id
1 'polypeptide(L)'
;MLAIALGAGAVAIALFAAGGAFAALLLLFLLAHRALFARDGPVDQGRDGTILLTGVMIASLCAAVLSLVLSLAPDGRLRTMIFWLLGDLGGAVNLPLGGLAVLAWVLLLAAGLRDAGALNLLLGGELQAYTQGVPTVRVRRRLISLTAVATGIAVALAGAVGFVGFVAPHLVRYFVGANQRVVLPAASLLGAILVLLADTIGRSVAAPLQLPVGALTALVGVPIFLWQLQRP
;
A
#
# COMPACT_ATOMS: atom_id res chain seq x y z
N MET A 1 -0.24 -5.64 15.80
CA MET A 1 -1.18 -5.58 16.92
C MET A 1 -0.83 -6.56 18.04
N LEU A 2 -0.76 -7.86 17.79
CA LEU A 2 -0.38 -8.86 18.82
C LEU A 2 0.97 -8.51 19.49
N ALA A 3 1.97 -8.10 18.71
CA ALA A 3 3.27 -7.68 19.24
C ALA A 3 3.17 -6.48 20.22
N ILE A 4 2.33 -5.50 19.88
CA ILE A 4 2.08 -4.34 20.76
C ILE A 4 1.33 -4.77 22.03
N ALA A 5 0.32 -5.62 21.90
CA ALA A 5 -0.42 -6.17 23.02
C ALA A 5 0.46 -6.94 24.00
N LEU A 6 1.50 -7.63 23.50
CA LEU A 6 2.49 -8.34 24.29
C LEU A 6 3.63 -7.45 24.82
N GLY A 7 3.69 -6.16 24.43
CA GLY A 7 4.73 -5.23 24.87
C GLY A 7 6.07 -5.41 24.18
N ALA A 8 6.05 -5.91 22.96
CA ALA A 8 7.26 -6.08 22.17
C ALA A 8 7.90 -4.73 21.78
N GLY A 9 9.21 -4.70 21.65
CA GLY A 9 9.94 -3.51 21.18
C GLY A 9 9.68 -3.21 19.70
N ALA A 10 10.06 -2.00 19.26
CA ALA A 10 9.79 -1.49 17.92
C ALA A 10 10.26 -2.44 16.78
N VAL A 11 11.43 -3.03 16.92
CA VAL A 11 11.96 -3.99 15.92
C VAL A 11 11.06 -5.23 15.80
N ALA A 12 10.60 -5.77 16.93
CA ALA A 12 9.71 -6.93 16.92
C ALA A 12 8.35 -6.56 16.29
N ILE A 13 7.82 -5.38 16.58
CA ILE A 13 6.57 -4.88 15.98
C ILE A 13 6.72 -4.82 14.45
N ALA A 14 7.84 -4.27 13.93
CA ALA A 14 8.12 -4.20 12.51
C ALA A 14 8.24 -5.59 11.87
N LEU A 15 8.92 -6.54 12.52
CA LEU A 15 9.05 -7.92 12.04
C LEU A 15 7.69 -8.65 12.01
N PHE A 16 6.87 -8.51 13.04
CA PHE A 16 5.52 -9.07 13.06
C PHE A 16 4.60 -8.43 12.01
N ALA A 17 4.75 -7.12 11.76
CA ALA A 17 4.00 -6.43 10.71
C ALA A 17 4.42 -6.93 9.31
N ALA A 18 5.72 -7.03 9.06
CA ALA A 18 6.24 -7.61 7.81
C ALA A 18 5.80 -9.07 7.62
N GLY A 19 5.88 -9.89 8.69
CA GLY A 19 5.41 -11.28 8.68
C GLY A 19 3.92 -11.39 8.39
N GLY A 20 3.09 -10.53 8.99
CA GLY A 20 1.65 -10.46 8.73
C GLY A 20 1.33 -10.05 7.29
N ALA A 21 2.04 -9.07 6.74
CA ALA A 21 1.90 -8.66 5.34
C ALA A 21 2.28 -9.80 4.39
N PHE A 22 3.37 -10.50 4.68
CA PHE A 22 3.79 -11.68 3.90
C PHE A 22 2.77 -12.82 4.00
N ALA A 23 2.22 -13.10 5.18
CA ALA A 23 1.18 -14.11 5.37
C ALA A 23 -0.11 -13.76 4.59
N ALA A 24 -0.55 -12.50 4.60
CA ALA A 24 -1.69 -12.04 3.83
C ALA A 24 -1.44 -12.18 2.31
N LEU A 25 -0.24 -11.85 1.85
CA LEU A 25 0.16 -12.06 0.46
C LEU A 25 0.14 -13.55 0.10
N LEU A 26 0.70 -14.40 0.94
CA LEU A 26 0.71 -15.85 0.73
C LEU A 26 -0.72 -16.40 0.66
N LEU A 27 -1.59 -15.98 1.56
CA LEU A 27 -3.02 -16.34 1.53
C LEU A 27 -3.69 -15.89 0.22
N LEU A 28 -3.42 -14.66 -0.24
CA LEU A 28 -3.93 -14.20 -1.54
C LEU A 28 -3.46 -15.10 -2.67
N PHE A 29 -2.17 -15.43 -2.72
CA PHE A 29 -1.61 -16.30 -3.75
C PHE A 29 -2.17 -17.73 -3.69
N LEU A 30 -2.38 -18.26 -2.50
CA LEU A 30 -2.97 -19.60 -2.31
C LEU A 30 -4.44 -19.64 -2.73
N LEU A 31 -5.24 -18.67 -2.29
CA LEU A 31 -6.68 -18.63 -2.56
C LEU A 31 -6.99 -18.23 -4.00
N ALA A 32 -6.26 -17.26 -4.54
CA ALA A 32 -6.42 -16.78 -5.91
C ALA A 32 -5.48 -17.47 -6.91
N HIS A 33 -4.87 -18.63 -6.55
CA HIS A 33 -3.83 -19.27 -7.38
C HIS A 33 -4.32 -19.56 -8.81
N ARG A 34 -5.56 -20.01 -9.00
CA ARG A 34 -6.13 -20.29 -10.34
C ARG A 34 -6.19 -19.04 -11.21
N ALA A 35 -6.52 -17.87 -10.63
CA ALA A 35 -6.57 -16.61 -11.34
C ALA A 35 -5.15 -16.03 -11.59
N LEU A 36 -4.24 -16.18 -10.63
CA LEU A 36 -2.88 -15.64 -10.67
C LEU A 36 -1.90 -16.50 -11.50
N PHE A 37 -2.12 -17.83 -11.59
CA PHE A 37 -1.23 -18.76 -12.27
C PHE A 37 -1.87 -19.38 -13.53
N ALA A 38 -2.99 -18.84 -14.00
CA ALA A 38 -3.55 -19.24 -15.29
C ALA A 38 -2.54 -19.01 -16.42
N ARG A 39 -2.70 -19.76 -17.52
CA ARG A 39 -1.89 -19.54 -18.72
C ARG A 39 -2.25 -18.20 -19.35
N ASP A 40 -1.24 -17.55 -19.97
CA ASP A 40 -1.49 -16.37 -20.79
C ASP A 40 -2.47 -16.78 -21.92
N GLY A 41 -3.62 -16.13 -21.99
CA GLY A 41 -4.71 -16.43 -22.92
C GLY A 41 -5.67 -15.22 -23.01
N PRO A 42 -6.70 -15.33 -23.88
CA PRO A 42 -7.69 -14.26 -24.00
C PRO A 42 -8.30 -13.91 -22.64
N VAL A 43 -8.61 -12.64 -22.52
CA VAL A 43 -9.11 -12.00 -21.27
C VAL A 43 -10.30 -12.77 -20.72
N ASP A 44 -10.13 -13.34 -19.55
CA ASP A 44 -11.23 -13.89 -18.76
C ASP A 44 -11.67 -12.81 -17.76
N GLN A 45 -12.78 -12.13 -18.06
CA GLN A 45 -13.32 -11.04 -17.25
C GLN A 45 -13.61 -11.45 -15.78
N GLY A 46 -13.74 -12.74 -15.50
CA GLY A 46 -13.95 -13.26 -14.15
C GLY A 46 -12.69 -13.26 -13.27
N ARG A 47 -11.49 -13.19 -13.84
CA ARG A 47 -10.23 -13.28 -13.09
C ARG A 47 -9.98 -12.09 -12.18
N ASP A 48 -10.25 -10.88 -12.67
CA ASP A 48 -10.06 -9.65 -11.90
C ASP A 48 -11.03 -9.59 -10.74
N GLY A 49 -12.28 -9.95 -10.96
CA GLY A 49 -13.28 -10.06 -9.92
C GLY A 49 -12.89 -11.06 -8.83
N THR A 50 -12.33 -12.21 -9.20
CA THR A 50 -11.88 -13.23 -8.23
C THR A 50 -10.73 -12.74 -7.37
N ILE A 51 -9.72 -12.07 -7.94
CA ILE A 51 -8.58 -11.53 -7.18
C ILE A 51 -9.06 -10.43 -6.25
N LEU A 52 -9.90 -9.51 -6.74
CA LEU A 52 -10.45 -8.42 -5.95
C LEU A 52 -11.31 -8.94 -4.80
N LEU A 53 -12.23 -9.87 -5.06
CA LEU A 53 -13.11 -10.45 -4.05
C LEU A 53 -12.30 -11.21 -2.99
N THR A 54 -11.31 -11.99 -3.40
CA THR A 54 -10.42 -12.70 -2.47
C THR A 54 -9.69 -11.70 -1.57
N GLY A 55 -9.17 -10.60 -2.14
CA GLY A 55 -8.53 -9.53 -1.37
C GLY A 55 -9.47 -8.89 -0.35
N VAL A 56 -10.71 -8.59 -0.73
CA VAL A 56 -11.74 -8.03 0.17
C VAL A 56 -12.07 -9.01 1.29
N MET A 57 -12.20 -10.30 1.01
CA MET A 57 -12.49 -11.32 2.03
C MET A 57 -11.32 -11.45 3.03
N ILE A 58 -10.07 -11.46 2.56
CA ILE A 58 -8.88 -11.46 3.43
C ILE A 58 -8.85 -10.19 4.30
N ALA A 59 -9.12 -9.02 3.72
CA ALA A 59 -9.16 -7.77 4.46
C ALA A 59 -10.25 -7.78 5.55
N SER A 60 -11.44 -8.31 5.25
CA SER A 60 -12.53 -8.46 6.22
C SER A 60 -12.17 -9.42 7.36
N LEU A 61 -11.49 -10.54 7.04
CA LEU A 61 -10.99 -11.46 8.05
C LEU A 61 -9.94 -10.80 8.94
N CYS A 62 -8.99 -10.08 8.36
CA CYS A 62 -7.99 -9.33 9.11
C CYS A 62 -8.63 -8.25 9.99
N ALA A 63 -9.67 -7.55 9.51
CA ALA A 63 -10.40 -6.56 10.29
C ALA A 63 -11.13 -7.19 11.48
N ALA A 64 -11.74 -8.37 11.31
CA ALA A 64 -12.39 -9.11 12.39
C ALA A 64 -11.38 -9.54 13.47
N VAL A 65 -10.25 -10.13 13.06
CA VAL A 65 -9.17 -10.50 13.99
C VAL A 65 -8.63 -9.28 14.73
N LEU A 66 -8.46 -8.17 14.01
CA LEU A 66 -8.01 -6.91 14.58
C LEU A 66 -8.98 -6.39 15.65
N SER A 67 -10.28 -6.41 15.37
CA SER A 67 -11.32 -5.99 16.32
C SER A 67 -11.30 -6.85 17.59
N LEU A 68 -11.11 -8.16 17.45
CA LEU A 68 -10.96 -9.07 18.60
C LEU A 68 -9.71 -8.73 19.42
N VAL A 69 -8.56 -8.49 18.76
CA VAL A 69 -7.32 -8.15 19.46
C VAL A 69 -7.45 -6.82 20.20
N LEU A 70 -8.12 -5.83 19.61
CA LEU A 70 -8.37 -4.55 20.27
C LEU A 70 -9.33 -4.69 21.47
N SER A 71 -10.37 -5.53 21.35
CA SER A 71 -11.33 -5.79 22.44
C SER A 71 -10.69 -6.48 23.64
N LEU A 72 -9.64 -7.27 23.42
CA LEU A 72 -8.92 -7.98 24.47
C LEU A 72 -7.66 -7.23 24.94
N ALA A 73 -7.37 -6.07 24.36
CA ALA A 73 -6.15 -5.31 24.65
C ALA A 73 -6.21 -4.68 26.04
N PRO A 74 -5.09 -4.67 26.80
CA PRO A 74 -5.00 -3.92 28.04
C PRO A 74 -5.17 -2.42 27.80
N ASP A 75 -5.93 -1.74 28.66
CA ASP A 75 -6.25 -0.29 28.52
C ASP A 75 -5.00 0.59 28.34
N GLY A 76 -3.93 0.29 29.06
CA GLY A 76 -2.69 1.05 28.96
C GLY A 76 -1.97 0.95 27.59
N ARG A 77 -2.33 -0.01 26.73
CA ARG A 77 -1.73 -0.19 25.40
C ARG A 77 -2.68 0.13 24.25
N LEU A 78 -3.96 0.27 24.56
CA LEU A 78 -4.99 0.50 23.54
C LEU A 78 -4.70 1.76 22.72
N ARG A 79 -4.29 2.84 23.36
CA ARG A 79 -3.92 4.09 22.70
C ARG A 79 -2.78 3.89 21.70
N THR A 80 -1.72 3.20 22.08
CA THR A 80 -0.57 2.91 21.20
C THR A 80 -1.00 2.06 20.00
N MET A 81 -1.87 1.09 20.21
CA MET A 81 -2.41 0.24 19.13
C MET A 81 -3.25 1.04 18.15
N ILE A 82 -4.11 1.94 18.63
CA ILE A 82 -4.93 2.82 17.79
C ILE A 82 -4.04 3.78 16.99
N PHE A 83 -3.06 4.42 17.64
CA PHE A 83 -2.13 5.32 16.94
C PHE A 83 -1.35 4.60 15.84
N TRP A 84 -0.87 3.38 16.11
CA TRP A 84 -0.18 2.59 15.11
C TRP A 84 -1.11 2.21 13.93
N LEU A 85 -2.40 1.91 14.19
CA LEU A 85 -3.40 1.65 13.16
C LEU A 85 -3.71 2.86 12.28
N LEU A 86 -3.65 4.04 12.86
CA LEU A 86 -3.91 5.30 12.16
C LEU A 86 -2.67 5.87 11.47
N GLY A 87 -1.53 5.18 11.59
CA GLY A 87 -0.24 5.62 11.03
C GLY A 87 0.51 6.55 11.98
N ASP A 88 1.69 6.12 12.42
CA ASP A 88 2.59 6.88 13.29
C ASP A 88 4.03 6.78 12.78
N LEU A 89 4.59 7.92 12.42
CA LEU A 89 6.00 8.05 12.03
C LEU A 89 6.92 8.40 13.21
N GLY A 90 6.35 8.65 14.41
CA GLY A 90 7.10 9.11 15.58
C GLY A 90 8.07 8.10 16.16
N GLY A 91 7.83 6.80 15.98
CA GLY A 91 8.69 5.73 16.48
C GLY A 91 9.58 5.07 15.41
N ALA A 92 9.52 5.55 14.18
CA ALA A 92 9.88 4.71 13.04
C ALA A 92 11.37 4.68 12.68
N VAL A 93 12.22 5.64 13.03
CA VAL A 93 13.50 5.69 12.29
C VAL A 93 14.73 5.81 13.15
N ASN A 94 15.38 4.68 13.39
CA ASN A 94 16.83 4.63 13.53
C ASN A 94 17.46 4.77 12.14
N LEU A 95 18.57 5.52 12.04
CA LEU A 95 19.30 5.78 10.79
C LEU A 95 19.52 4.54 9.89
N PRO A 96 19.91 3.36 10.43
CA PRO A 96 20.07 2.16 9.60
C PRO A 96 18.77 1.63 8.99
N LEU A 97 17.65 1.72 9.68
CA LEU A 97 16.34 1.31 9.12
C LEU A 97 15.88 2.25 8.01
N GLY A 98 16.15 3.55 8.12
CA GLY A 98 15.88 4.52 7.07
C GLY A 98 16.67 4.23 5.80
N GLY A 99 17.95 3.91 5.92
CA GLY A 99 18.80 3.52 4.78
C GLY A 99 18.29 2.25 4.08
N LEU A 100 17.87 1.24 4.84
CA LEU A 100 17.27 0.01 4.29
C LEU A 100 15.94 0.31 3.58
N ALA A 101 15.12 1.21 4.12
CA ALA A 101 13.85 1.61 3.49
C ALA A 101 14.07 2.31 2.16
N VAL A 102 15.05 3.23 2.09
CA VAL A 102 15.44 3.90 0.84
C VAL A 102 15.97 2.90 -0.17
N LEU A 103 16.83 1.98 0.23
CA LEU A 103 17.34 0.93 -0.65
C LEU A 103 16.19 0.05 -1.19
N ALA A 104 15.28 -0.38 -0.32
CA ALA A 104 14.10 -1.15 -0.72
C ALA A 104 13.22 -0.36 -1.70
N TRP A 105 12.99 0.93 -1.46
CA TRP A 105 12.26 1.81 -2.37
C TRP A 105 12.93 1.88 -3.75
N VAL A 106 14.24 2.11 -3.81
CA VAL A 106 14.99 2.17 -5.07
C VAL A 106 14.88 0.86 -5.84
N LEU A 107 15.06 -0.28 -5.16
CA LEU A 107 14.97 -1.60 -5.80
C LEU A 107 13.55 -1.89 -6.32
N LEU A 108 12.52 -1.59 -5.54
CA LEU A 108 11.12 -1.78 -5.94
C LEU A 108 10.73 -0.85 -7.09
N LEU A 109 11.16 0.40 -7.04
CA LEU A 109 10.94 1.36 -8.13
C LEU A 109 11.64 0.90 -9.41
N ALA A 110 12.90 0.49 -9.33
CA ALA A 110 13.64 -0.03 -10.47
C ALA A 110 12.99 -1.29 -11.06
N ALA A 111 12.46 -2.19 -10.20
CA ALA A 111 11.72 -3.36 -10.64
C ALA A 111 10.40 -2.98 -11.34
N GLY A 112 9.65 -2.00 -10.80
CA GLY A 112 8.42 -1.49 -11.40
C GLY A 112 8.67 -0.78 -12.74
N LEU A 113 9.75 -0.03 -12.86
CA LEU A 113 10.14 0.68 -14.10
C LEU A 113 10.49 -0.28 -15.24
N ARG A 114 10.98 -1.50 -14.94
CA ARG A 114 11.20 -2.53 -15.96
C ARG A 114 9.90 -2.94 -16.66
N ASP A 115 8.80 -2.93 -15.92
CA ASP A 115 7.47 -3.28 -16.44
C ASP A 115 6.68 -2.05 -16.95
N ALA A 116 7.27 -0.83 -16.91
CA ALA A 116 6.58 0.41 -17.30
C ALA A 116 6.09 0.43 -18.75
N GLY A 117 6.83 -0.22 -19.67
CA GLY A 117 6.39 -0.40 -21.06
C GLY A 117 5.14 -1.28 -21.16
N ALA A 118 5.12 -2.40 -20.47
CA ALA A 118 3.97 -3.28 -20.42
C ALA A 118 2.76 -2.60 -19.74
N LEU A 119 3.02 -1.82 -18.67
CA LEU A 119 1.99 -1.02 -18.01
C LEU A 119 1.36 0.02 -18.94
N ASN A 120 2.15 0.71 -19.75
CA ASN A 120 1.64 1.66 -20.75
C ASN A 120 0.71 0.98 -21.76
N LEU A 121 1.04 -0.22 -22.20
CA LEU A 121 0.18 -1.00 -23.11
C LEU A 121 -1.09 -1.49 -22.42
N LEU A 122 -1.01 -1.88 -21.14
CA LEU A 122 -2.16 -2.28 -20.34
C LEU A 122 -3.16 -1.13 -20.08
N LEU A 123 -2.74 0.14 -20.16
CA LEU A 123 -3.66 1.28 -20.10
C LEU A 123 -4.64 1.31 -21.29
N GLY A 124 -4.25 0.77 -22.44
CA GLY A 124 -5.11 0.62 -23.61
C GLY A 124 -6.06 -0.60 -23.55
N GLY A 125 -5.96 -1.38 -22.48
CA GLY A 125 -6.76 -2.60 -22.26
C GLY A 125 -5.94 -3.86 -22.35
N GLU A 126 -6.38 -4.89 -21.61
CA GLU A 126 -5.66 -6.15 -21.49
C GLU A 126 -5.59 -6.92 -22.83
N LEU A 127 -6.68 -6.89 -23.61
CA LEU A 127 -6.73 -7.53 -24.92
C LEU A 127 -5.73 -6.91 -25.89
N GLN A 128 -5.66 -5.57 -25.91
CA GLN A 128 -4.70 -4.84 -26.75
C GLN A 128 -3.26 -5.13 -26.34
N ALA A 129 -2.96 -5.14 -25.05
CA ALA A 129 -1.64 -5.49 -24.56
C ALA A 129 -1.25 -6.93 -24.93
N TYR A 130 -2.18 -7.87 -24.81
CA TYR A 130 -1.98 -9.27 -25.17
C TYR A 130 -1.68 -9.44 -26.67
N THR A 131 -2.44 -8.80 -27.55
CA THR A 131 -2.22 -8.85 -29.01
C THR A 131 -0.88 -8.23 -29.42
N GLN A 132 -0.35 -7.32 -28.63
CA GLN A 132 0.99 -6.74 -28.81
C GLN A 132 2.11 -7.58 -28.17
N GLY A 133 1.81 -8.80 -27.70
CA GLY A 133 2.79 -9.76 -27.19
C GLY A 133 3.16 -9.57 -25.72
N VAL A 134 2.41 -8.74 -24.95
CA VAL A 134 2.65 -8.58 -23.51
C VAL A 134 2.12 -9.83 -22.77
N PRO A 135 2.95 -10.51 -21.95
CA PRO A 135 2.50 -11.61 -21.11
C PRO A 135 1.73 -11.08 -19.90
N THR A 136 0.45 -10.71 -20.12
CA THR A 136 -0.38 -9.92 -19.19
C THR A 136 -0.48 -10.57 -17.80
N VAL A 137 -0.68 -11.88 -17.74
CA VAL A 137 -0.77 -12.64 -16.47
C VAL A 137 0.55 -12.59 -15.69
N ARG A 138 1.67 -12.72 -16.38
CA ARG A 138 3.01 -12.67 -15.76
C ARG A 138 3.34 -11.28 -15.20
N VAL A 139 3.03 -10.25 -15.99
CA VAL A 139 3.21 -8.85 -15.59
C VAL A 139 2.33 -8.52 -14.38
N ARG A 140 1.04 -8.88 -14.43
CA ARG A 140 0.09 -8.70 -13.32
C ARG A 140 0.58 -9.36 -12.04
N ARG A 141 0.98 -10.63 -12.08
CA ARG A 141 1.50 -11.36 -10.92
C ARG A 141 2.72 -10.67 -10.32
N ARG A 142 3.68 -10.24 -11.16
CA ARG A 142 4.87 -9.50 -10.71
C ARG A 142 4.49 -8.19 -10.03
N LEU A 143 3.58 -7.42 -10.62
CA LEU A 143 3.12 -6.15 -10.05
C LEU A 143 2.40 -6.34 -8.71
N ILE A 144 1.51 -7.33 -8.60
CA ILE A 144 0.85 -7.66 -7.33
C ILE A 144 1.89 -8.04 -6.27
N SER A 145 2.90 -8.83 -6.61
CA SER A 145 3.98 -9.17 -5.67
C SER A 145 4.79 -7.95 -5.26
N LEU A 146 5.19 -7.10 -6.20
CA LEU A 146 5.97 -5.88 -5.92
C LEU A 146 5.18 -4.90 -5.04
N THR A 147 3.92 -4.66 -5.37
CA THR A 147 3.07 -3.75 -4.58
C THR A 147 2.80 -4.28 -3.19
N ALA A 148 2.58 -5.59 -3.03
CA ALA A 148 2.38 -6.20 -1.73
C ALA A 148 3.63 -6.12 -0.84
N VAL A 149 4.82 -6.36 -1.40
CA VAL A 149 6.09 -6.18 -0.69
C VAL A 149 6.30 -4.71 -0.30
N ALA A 150 6.06 -3.78 -1.25
CA ALA A 150 6.18 -2.34 -0.99
C ALA A 150 5.24 -1.90 0.14
N THR A 151 3.97 -2.33 0.08
CA THR A 151 2.98 -2.02 1.12
C THR A 151 3.36 -2.63 2.46
N GLY A 152 3.82 -3.88 2.48
CA GLY A 152 4.27 -4.55 3.71
C GLY A 152 5.40 -3.80 4.39
N ILE A 153 6.41 -3.35 3.63
CA ILE A 153 7.52 -2.53 4.16
C ILE A 153 7.00 -1.19 4.66
N ALA A 154 6.16 -0.49 3.88
CA ALA A 154 5.62 0.81 4.26
C ALA A 154 4.80 0.73 5.55
N VAL A 155 3.90 -0.26 5.67
CA VAL A 155 3.07 -0.47 6.87
C VAL A 155 3.92 -0.89 8.08
N ALA A 156 4.96 -1.69 7.88
CA ALA A 156 5.87 -2.07 8.96
C ALA A 156 6.61 -0.85 9.55
N LEU A 157 6.92 0.15 8.74
CA LEU A 157 7.65 1.35 9.13
C LEU A 157 6.76 2.48 9.67
N ALA A 158 5.61 2.70 9.03
CA ALA A 158 4.78 3.89 9.26
C ALA A 158 3.36 3.57 9.77
N GLY A 159 3.02 2.29 9.95
CA GLY A 159 1.63 1.89 10.20
C GLY A 159 0.75 2.04 8.96
N ALA A 160 -0.57 2.00 9.14
CA ALA A 160 -1.51 2.07 8.03
C ALA A 160 -1.79 3.52 7.63
N VAL A 161 -1.11 4.01 6.60
CA VAL A 161 -1.36 5.32 5.97
C VAL A 161 -2.16 5.12 4.69
N GLY A 162 -3.39 5.63 4.67
CA GLY A 162 -4.31 5.50 3.54
C GLY A 162 -4.28 6.67 2.56
N PHE A 163 -4.97 6.50 1.43
CA PHE A 163 -5.24 7.49 0.38
C PHE A 163 -4.06 8.03 -0.41
N VAL A 164 -2.83 8.05 0.13
CA VAL A 164 -1.65 8.58 -0.56
C VAL A 164 -1.41 7.87 -1.90
N GLY A 165 -1.57 6.54 -1.92
CA GLY A 165 -1.41 5.72 -3.12
C GLY A 165 -2.45 5.98 -4.21
N PHE A 166 -3.59 6.57 -3.87
CA PHE A 166 -4.60 7.01 -4.83
C PHE A 166 -4.35 8.45 -5.30
N VAL A 167 -4.14 9.35 -4.38
CA VAL A 167 -4.02 10.79 -4.64
C VAL A 167 -2.76 11.11 -5.44
N ALA A 168 -1.61 10.58 -5.03
CA ALA A 168 -0.33 10.91 -5.65
C ALA A 168 -0.27 10.54 -7.15
N PRO A 169 -0.56 9.30 -7.59
CA PRO A 169 -0.48 8.98 -9.02
C PRO A 169 -1.55 9.69 -9.84
N HIS A 170 -2.70 10.01 -9.27
CA HIS A 170 -3.75 10.76 -9.95
C HIS A 170 -3.32 12.21 -10.22
N LEU A 171 -2.79 12.89 -9.21
CA LEU A 171 -2.27 14.25 -9.37
C LEU A 171 -1.13 14.27 -10.39
N VAL A 172 -0.21 13.32 -10.34
CA VAL A 172 0.88 13.25 -11.31
C VAL A 172 0.36 13.06 -12.73
N ARG A 173 -0.59 12.15 -12.95
CA ARG A 173 -1.17 11.93 -14.28
C ARG A 173 -1.86 13.18 -14.83
N TYR A 174 -2.47 13.97 -13.97
CA TYR A 174 -3.12 15.23 -14.38
C TYR A 174 -2.10 16.23 -14.96
N PHE A 175 -0.89 16.33 -14.39
CA PHE A 175 0.13 17.28 -14.81
C PHE A 175 1.08 16.76 -15.89
N VAL A 176 1.41 15.47 -15.87
CA VAL A 176 2.50 14.89 -16.68
C VAL A 176 1.99 13.85 -17.69
N GLY A 177 0.70 13.51 -17.65
CA GLY A 177 0.11 12.49 -18.51
C GLY A 177 0.29 11.07 -17.97
N ALA A 178 -0.09 10.06 -18.78
CA ALA A 178 -0.26 8.67 -18.34
C ALA A 178 0.99 7.79 -18.49
N ASN A 179 2.14 8.35 -18.94
CA ASN A 179 3.34 7.55 -19.18
C ASN A 179 3.90 6.99 -17.86
N GLN A 180 3.83 5.67 -17.68
CA GLN A 180 4.23 5.01 -16.43
C GLN A 180 5.72 5.16 -16.08
N ARG A 181 6.59 5.42 -17.06
CA ARG A 181 8.01 5.71 -16.79
C ARG A 181 8.21 6.99 -15.99
N VAL A 182 7.29 7.95 -16.12
CA VAL A 182 7.32 9.22 -15.39
C VAL A 182 6.39 9.15 -14.17
N VAL A 183 5.22 8.54 -14.33
CA VAL A 183 4.22 8.45 -13.25
C VAL A 183 4.75 7.68 -12.04
N LEU A 184 5.43 6.55 -12.22
CA LEU A 184 5.92 5.75 -11.11
C LEU A 184 6.90 6.52 -10.19
N PRO A 185 8.01 7.12 -10.68
CA PRO A 185 8.91 7.88 -9.82
C PRO A 185 8.28 9.16 -9.28
N ALA A 186 7.55 9.90 -10.12
CA ALA A 186 6.92 11.15 -9.69
C ALA A 186 5.84 10.94 -8.63
N ALA A 187 4.99 9.91 -8.78
CA ALA A 187 3.98 9.58 -7.79
C ALA A 187 4.59 9.11 -6.46
N SER A 188 5.70 8.37 -6.51
CA SER A 188 6.38 7.95 -5.29
C SER A 188 6.98 9.14 -4.52
N LEU A 189 7.58 10.10 -5.21
CA LEU A 189 8.11 11.33 -4.61
C LEU A 189 6.99 12.23 -4.08
N LEU A 190 5.94 12.43 -4.87
CA LEU A 190 4.78 13.21 -4.42
C LEU A 190 4.11 12.58 -3.21
N GLY A 191 3.97 11.26 -3.19
CA GLY A 191 3.47 10.52 -2.03
C GLY A 191 4.32 10.74 -0.79
N ALA A 192 5.64 10.71 -0.91
CA ALA A 192 6.56 11.01 0.18
C ALA A 192 6.38 12.44 0.70
N ILE A 193 6.24 13.43 -0.19
CA ILE A 193 5.98 14.83 0.17
C ILE A 193 4.64 14.97 0.91
N LEU A 194 3.58 14.31 0.42
CA LEU A 194 2.26 14.36 1.07
C LEU A 194 2.29 13.78 2.49
N VAL A 195 2.96 12.64 2.68
CA VAL A 195 3.13 12.03 4.01
C VAL A 195 3.95 12.92 4.93
N LEU A 196 5.05 13.51 4.43
CA LEU A 196 5.88 14.43 5.20
C LEU A 196 5.11 15.68 5.64
N LEU A 197 4.32 16.26 4.75
CA LEU A 197 3.47 17.41 5.07
C LEU A 197 2.40 17.03 6.11
N ALA A 198 1.74 15.89 5.95
CA ALA A 198 0.75 15.42 6.92
C ALA A 198 1.38 15.17 8.30
N ASP A 199 2.57 14.57 8.37
CA ASP A 199 3.28 14.35 9.63
C ASP A 199 3.69 15.68 10.28
N THR A 200 4.22 16.62 9.51
CA THR A 200 4.60 17.95 10.00
C THR A 200 3.40 18.71 10.54
N ILE A 201 2.27 18.71 9.84
CA ILE A 201 1.02 19.32 10.30
C ILE A 201 0.52 18.63 11.56
N GLY A 202 0.51 17.28 11.58
CA GLY A 202 0.06 16.50 12.72
C GLY A 202 0.84 16.74 14.01
N ARG A 203 2.12 17.08 13.89
CA ARG A 203 2.98 17.42 15.05
C ARG A 203 2.89 18.87 15.47
N SER A 204 2.59 19.80 14.55
CA SER A 204 2.61 21.23 14.83
C SER A 204 1.26 21.78 15.30
N VAL A 205 0.15 21.31 14.74
CA VAL A 205 -1.18 21.90 14.96
C VAL A 205 -1.74 21.61 16.35
N ALA A 206 -1.46 20.43 16.91
CA ALA A 206 -2.04 20.00 18.18
C ALA A 206 -1.00 19.77 19.29
N ALA A 207 0.20 20.36 19.18
CA ALA A 207 1.26 20.17 20.18
C ALA A 207 0.76 20.53 21.60
N PRO A 208 1.03 19.71 22.64
CA PRO A 208 1.93 18.53 22.64
C PRO A 208 1.28 17.21 22.17
N LEU A 209 0.01 17.22 21.76
CA LEU A 209 -0.68 16.05 21.21
C LEU A 209 -0.23 15.83 19.77
N GLN A 210 0.02 14.59 19.40
CA GLN A 210 0.31 14.22 18.01
C GLN A 210 -0.97 13.72 17.34
N LEU A 211 -1.27 14.22 16.13
CA LEU A 211 -2.37 13.71 15.32
C LEU A 211 -1.84 12.58 14.42
N PRO A 212 -2.61 11.50 14.25
CA PRO A 212 -2.19 10.39 13.40
C PRO A 212 -2.15 10.80 11.92
N VAL A 213 -1.06 10.47 11.25
CA VAL A 213 -0.78 10.85 9.86
C VAL A 213 -1.84 10.31 8.90
N GLY A 214 -2.28 9.06 9.11
CA GLY A 214 -3.30 8.43 8.27
C GLY A 214 -4.66 9.12 8.33
N ALA A 215 -5.04 9.69 9.48
CA ALA A 215 -6.27 10.48 9.59
C ALA A 215 -6.17 11.78 8.78
N LEU A 216 -5.02 12.47 8.83
CA LEU A 216 -4.80 13.69 8.07
C LEU A 216 -4.75 13.43 6.56
N THR A 217 -4.07 12.37 6.13
CA THR A 217 -4.05 11.98 4.71
C THR A 217 -5.43 11.58 4.20
N ALA A 218 -6.26 10.95 5.03
CA ALA A 218 -7.65 10.61 4.68
C ALA A 218 -8.53 11.86 4.57
N LEU A 219 -8.41 12.80 5.51
CA LEU A 219 -9.18 14.06 5.50
C LEU A 219 -8.93 14.89 4.23
N VAL A 220 -7.70 14.86 3.71
CA VAL A 220 -7.34 15.57 2.46
C VAL A 220 -7.62 14.68 1.24
N GLY A 221 -7.30 13.40 1.33
CA GLY A 221 -7.37 12.49 0.20
C GLY A 221 -8.78 12.14 -0.25
N VAL A 222 -9.71 11.93 0.70
CA VAL A 222 -11.10 11.58 0.37
C VAL A 222 -11.81 12.70 -0.40
N PRO A 223 -11.79 13.97 0.02
CA PRO A 223 -12.41 15.05 -0.74
C PRO A 223 -11.81 15.21 -2.15
N ILE A 224 -10.48 15.13 -2.28
CA ILE A 224 -9.81 15.20 -3.58
C ILE A 224 -10.29 14.06 -4.49
N PHE A 225 -10.39 12.85 -3.96
CA PHE A 225 -10.85 11.70 -4.72
C PHE A 225 -12.32 11.82 -5.14
N LEU A 226 -13.21 12.25 -4.24
CA LEU A 226 -14.62 12.47 -4.53
C LEU A 226 -14.83 13.58 -5.59
N TRP A 227 -14.08 14.66 -5.50
CA TRP A 227 -14.11 15.72 -6.50
C TRP A 227 -13.67 15.23 -7.90
N GLN A 228 -12.70 14.35 -7.92
CA GLN A 228 -12.18 13.78 -9.15
C GLN A 228 -13.15 12.78 -9.80
N LEU A 229 -13.88 12.00 -8.99
CA LEU A 229 -14.94 11.10 -9.46
C LEU A 229 -16.10 11.84 -10.15
N GLN A 230 -16.29 13.11 -9.82
CA GLN A 230 -17.36 13.95 -10.41
C GLN A 230 -16.94 14.64 -11.71
N ARG A 231 -15.66 14.55 -12.08
CA ARG A 231 -15.20 15.05 -13.37
C ARG A 231 -15.29 13.94 -14.42
N PRO A 232 -16.04 14.16 -15.54
CA PRO A 232 -16.15 13.21 -16.65
C PRO A 232 -14.80 12.98 -17.35
#